data_5f5aba22c0a8a94185e618fdb11808b4
#
_entry.id   5f5aba22c0a8a94185e618fdb11808b4
#
_cell.length_a   1.000
_cell.length_b   1.000
_cell.length_c   1.000
_cell.angle_alpha   90.00
_cell.angle_beta   90.00
_cell.angle_gamma   90.00
#
_symmetry.space_group_name_H-M   'P 1'
#
loop_
_entity.id
_entity.type
_entity.pdbx_description
1 polymer ?
#
loop_
_entity_poly.entity_id
_entity_poly.type
_entity_poly.pdbx_seq_one_letter_code
_entity_poly.pdbx_strand_id
1 'polypeptide(L)'
;MTMIDDRAGTAGGWPAGDDAMSALLAQNWWAIALRGVFAIIFGIIALLMPGATMLALVLLFAAYLLVDGIFAIIAAVRAARRQERWGWLIFEGLVDLVTGGIAAVWPLITIVAFALLMGAWAIVTGALLLGASYRLNIPHGRWLMALAGAISVIWGVLLIIWPLIGALVLTWWMAAYALIFGVAMLVLAFRLRSRRPVVAPPGAVPRGV
;
A
#
# COMPACT_ATOMS: atom_id res chain seq x y z
N MET A 1 48.33 15.38 -41.88
CA MET A 1 47.86 14.12 -41.32
C MET A 1 47.96 14.22 -39.83
N THR A 2 46.94 14.86 -39.24
CA THR A 2 46.84 15.24 -37.80
C THR A 2 45.97 14.21 -37.11
N MET A 3 46.56 13.40 -36.24
CA MET A 3 45.86 12.55 -35.33
C MET A 3 45.21 13.46 -34.28
N ILE A 4 43.89 13.51 -34.28
CA ILE A 4 43.08 14.15 -33.24
C ILE A 4 43.07 13.18 -32.07
N ASP A 5 43.64 13.60 -30.96
CA ASP A 5 43.69 12.89 -29.68
C ASP A 5 42.29 12.86 -29.05
N ASP A 6 41.63 11.72 -29.13
CA ASP A 6 40.26 11.46 -28.67
C ASP A 6 40.22 11.11 -27.19
N ARG A 7 41.03 11.84 -26.36
CA ARG A 7 41.12 11.61 -24.90
C ARG A 7 40.37 12.63 -24.04
N ALA A 8 39.42 13.37 -24.58
CA ALA A 8 38.66 14.36 -23.80
C ALA A 8 37.18 14.01 -23.70
N GLY A 9 36.84 12.85 -23.11
CA GLY A 9 35.44 12.43 -23.06
C GLY A 9 35.01 11.54 -21.90
N THR A 10 35.76 11.50 -20.77
CA THR A 10 35.32 10.70 -19.61
C THR A 10 35.45 11.38 -18.25
N ALA A 11 35.16 12.71 -18.20
CA ALA A 11 35.05 13.44 -16.95
C ALA A 11 33.63 14.01 -16.84
N GLY A 12 32.72 13.29 -16.21
CA GLY A 12 31.40 13.79 -15.90
C GLY A 12 30.24 12.85 -16.18
N GLY A 13 30.47 11.55 -16.09
CA GLY A 13 29.37 10.60 -16.05
C GLY A 13 28.55 10.83 -14.77
N TRP A 14 27.38 11.43 -14.89
CA TRP A 14 26.39 11.40 -13.83
C TRP A 14 26.19 9.95 -13.46
N PRO A 15 26.21 9.57 -12.15
CA PRO A 15 25.91 8.19 -11.76
C PRO A 15 24.59 7.79 -12.41
N ALA A 16 24.58 6.64 -13.08
CA ALA A 16 23.36 6.11 -13.69
C ALA A 16 22.26 6.18 -12.64
N GLY A 17 21.03 6.57 -13.02
CA GLY A 17 19.94 6.85 -12.08
C GLY A 17 19.74 5.76 -11.02
N ASP A 18 20.11 4.54 -11.34
CA ASP A 18 20.08 3.39 -10.43
C ASP A 18 21.10 3.50 -9.28
N ASP A 19 22.28 4.06 -9.53
CA ASP A 19 23.32 4.24 -8.50
C ASP A 19 22.98 5.40 -7.56
N ALA A 20 22.40 6.48 -8.08
CA ALA A 20 21.94 7.60 -7.27
C ALA A 20 20.74 7.19 -6.38
N MET A 21 19.79 6.44 -6.94
CA MET A 21 18.65 5.91 -6.19
C MET A 21 19.09 4.93 -5.09
N SER A 22 20.03 4.03 -5.39
CA SER A 22 20.55 3.08 -4.42
C SER A 22 21.33 3.77 -3.28
N ALA A 23 22.04 4.86 -3.57
CA ALA A 23 22.75 5.67 -2.59
C ALA A 23 21.79 6.39 -1.63
N LEU A 24 20.68 6.96 -2.15
CA LEU A 24 19.64 7.60 -1.34
C LEU A 24 18.92 6.59 -0.44
N LEU A 25 18.64 5.38 -0.94
CA LEU A 25 18.05 4.31 -0.16
C LEU A 25 19.00 3.80 0.92
N ALA A 26 20.31 3.71 0.61
CA ALA A 26 21.32 3.29 1.58
C ALA A 26 21.53 4.32 2.71
N GLN A 27 21.26 5.60 2.46
CA GLN A 27 21.30 6.65 3.48
C GLN A 27 20.16 6.49 4.50
N ASN A 28 18.98 6.04 4.05
CA ASN A 28 17.76 5.93 4.86
C ASN A 28 17.44 4.47 5.28
N TRP A 29 18.43 3.59 5.35
CA TRP A 29 18.23 2.18 5.71
C TRP A 29 17.48 1.98 7.04
N TRP A 30 17.66 2.89 8.01
CA TRP A 30 17.01 2.84 9.31
C TRP A 30 15.48 3.03 9.20
N ALA A 31 15.02 3.88 8.27
CA ALA A 31 13.59 4.08 8.03
C ALA A 31 12.93 2.82 7.44
N ILE A 32 13.65 2.11 6.55
CA ILE A 32 13.20 0.83 6.00
C ILE A 32 13.19 -0.23 7.10
N ALA A 33 14.22 -0.27 7.97
CA ALA A 33 14.27 -1.18 9.10
C ALA A 33 13.14 -0.91 10.09
N LEU A 34 12.89 0.35 10.43
CA LEU A 34 11.80 0.75 11.33
C LEU A 34 10.43 0.33 10.77
N ARG A 35 10.18 0.55 9.47
CA ARG A 35 8.98 0.10 8.80
C ARG A 35 8.82 -1.42 8.85
N GLY A 36 9.91 -2.18 8.67
CA GLY A 36 9.93 -3.63 8.79
C GLY A 36 9.58 -4.11 10.20
N VAL A 37 10.14 -3.47 11.23
CA VAL A 37 9.84 -3.77 12.65
C VAL A 37 8.37 -3.51 12.95
N PHE A 38 7.84 -2.35 12.58
CA PHE A 38 6.41 -2.04 12.78
C PHE A 38 5.49 -3.01 12.05
N ALA A 39 5.83 -3.42 10.82
CA ALA A 39 5.05 -4.40 10.08
C ALA A 39 5.02 -5.76 10.78
N ILE A 40 6.15 -6.21 11.35
CA ILE A 40 6.21 -7.46 12.12
C ILE A 40 5.40 -7.36 13.40
N ILE A 41 5.55 -6.28 14.17
CA ILE A 41 4.79 -6.07 15.43
C ILE A 41 3.28 -6.07 15.11
N PHE A 42 2.87 -5.32 14.09
CA PHE A 42 1.48 -5.29 13.64
C PHE A 42 1.00 -6.69 13.20
N GLY A 43 1.80 -7.42 12.41
CA GLY A 43 1.47 -8.77 11.96
C GLY A 43 1.28 -9.76 13.11
N ILE A 44 2.14 -9.70 14.13
CA ILE A 44 2.03 -10.54 15.34
C ILE A 44 0.76 -10.19 16.12
N ILE A 45 0.48 -8.91 16.35
CA ILE A 45 -0.73 -8.46 17.06
C ILE A 45 -1.99 -8.89 16.30
N ALA A 46 -2.01 -8.71 14.98
CA ALA A 46 -3.15 -9.07 14.14
C ALA A 46 -3.39 -10.59 14.09
N LEU A 47 -2.33 -11.39 14.22
CA LEU A 47 -2.45 -12.85 14.29
C LEU A 47 -2.99 -13.32 15.64
N LEU A 48 -2.51 -12.75 16.74
CA LEU A 48 -2.87 -13.15 18.10
C LEU A 48 -4.20 -12.56 18.54
N MET A 49 -4.52 -11.34 18.13
CA MET A 49 -5.69 -10.57 18.56
C MET A 49 -6.45 -9.99 17.36
N PRO A 50 -7.00 -10.81 16.45
CA PRO A 50 -7.62 -10.32 15.22
C PRO A 50 -8.82 -9.40 15.47
N GLY A 51 -9.64 -9.69 16.50
CA GLY A 51 -10.78 -8.84 16.86
C GLY A 51 -10.37 -7.42 17.31
N ALA A 52 -9.33 -7.33 18.15
CA ALA A 52 -8.79 -6.04 18.56
C ALA A 52 -8.18 -5.26 17.38
N THR A 53 -7.50 -5.96 16.46
CA THR A 53 -6.95 -5.36 15.26
C THR A 53 -8.04 -4.82 14.33
N MET A 54 -9.11 -5.60 14.09
CA MET A 54 -10.27 -5.11 13.32
C MET A 54 -10.87 -3.86 13.93
N LEU A 55 -11.10 -3.86 15.25
CA LEU A 55 -11.62 -2.71 15.97
C LEU A 55 -10.70 -1.49 15.83
N ALA A 56 -9.40 -1.66 16.04
CA ALA A 56 -8.42 -0.57 15.92
C ALA A 56 -8.39 0.01 14.50
N LEU A 57 -8.46 -0.83 13.47
CA LEU A 57 -8.49 -0.37 12.07
C LEU A 57 -9.77 0.40 11.75
N VAL A 58 -10.92 -0.04 12.25
CA VAL A 58 -12.19 0.69 12.05
C VAL A 58 -12.18 2.02 12.79
N LEU A 59 -11.65 2.08 14.01
CA LEU A 59 -11.52 3.34 14.74
C LEU A 59 -10.52 4.29 14.07
N LEU A 60 -9.43 3.78 13.52
CA LEU A 60 -8.50 4.58 12.72
C LEU A 60 -9.16 5.12 11.45
N PHE A 61 -9.95 4.29 10.77
CA PHE A 61 -10.74 4.70 9.61
C PHE A 61 -11.78 5.77 9.99
N ALA A 62 -12.49 5.60 11.11
CA ALA A 62 -13.43 6.58 11.62
C ALA A 62 -12.74 7.93 11.90
N ALA A 63 -11.59 7.90 12.59
CA ALA A 63 -10.81 9.10 12.86
C ALA A 63 -10.32 9.77 11.56
N TYR A 64 -9.88 9.00 10.59
CA TYR A 64 -9.50 9.51 9.28
C TYR A 64 -10.68 10.24 8.60
N LEU A 65 -11.86 9.61 8.50
CA LEU A 65 -13.04 10.22 7.89
C LEU A 65 -13.51 11.48 8.63
N LEU A 66 -13.47 11.49 9.96
CA LEU A 66 -13.84 12.67 10.73
C LEU A 66 -12.90 13.85 10.44
N VAL A 67 -11.59 13.59 10.37
CA VAL A 67 -10.59 14.62 10.04
C VAL A 67 -10.77 15.09 8.60
N ASP A 68 -10.93 14.16 7.65
CA ASP A 68 -11.10 14.47 6.23
C ASP A 68 -12.37 15.28 5.99
N GLY A 69 -13.50 14.86 6.57
CA GLY A 69 -14.77 15.59 6.50
C GLY A 69 -14.69 17.02 7.04
N ILE A 70 -13.96 17.25 8.15
CA ILE A 70 -13.72 18.60 8.67
C ILE A 70 -12.92 19.43 7.65
N PHE A 71 -11.85 18.88 7.08
CA PHE A 71 -11.04 19.57 6.10
C PHE A 71 -11.81 19.83 4.79
N ALA A 72 -12.63 18.88 4.34
CA ALA A 72 -13.50 19.05 3.17
C ALA A 72 -14.49 20.21 3.37
N ILE A 73 -15.11 20.34 4.54
CA ILE A 73 -16.01 21.46 4.86
C ILE A 73 -15.23 22.79 4.90
N ILE A 74 -14.04 22.82 5.52
CA ILE A 74 -13.22 24.04 5.52
C ILE A 74 -12.82 24.43 4.08
N ALA A 75 -12.45 23.45 3.25
CA ALA A 75 -12.14 23.69 1.84
C ALA A 75 -13.37 24.21 1.08
N ALA A 76 -14.56 23.65 1.33
CA ALA A 76 -15.81 24.11 0.73
C ALA A 76 -16.12 25.57 1.06
N VAL A 77 -15.97 25.99 2.33
CA VAL A 77 -16.17 27.38 2.75
C VAL A 77 -15.18 28.32 2.04
N ARG A 78 -13.92 27.88 1.86
CA ARG A 78 -12.91 28.68 1.13
C ARG A 78 -13.26 28.77 -0.36
N ALA A 79 -13.69 27.67 -0.99
CA ALA A 79 -14.09 27.64 -2.40
C ALA A 79 -15.33 28.53 -2.62
N ALA A 80 -16.32 28.50 -1.72
CA ALA A 80 -17.51 29.35 -1.80
C ALA A 80 -17.15 30.84 -1.79
N ARG A 81 -16.17 31.25 -0.98
CA ARG A 81 -15.68 32.65 -0.93
C ARG A 81 -14.98 33.08 -2.23
N ARG A 82 -14.46 32.10 -3.01
CA ARG A 82 -13.79 32.33 -4.30
C ARG A 82 -14.71 32.14 -5.50
N GLN A 83 -16.03 31.91 -5.26
CA GLN A 83 -17.04 31.60 -6.27
C GLN A 83 -16.69 30.36 -7.12
N GLU A 84 -15.94 29.42 -6.56
CA GLU A 84 -15.63 28.13 -7.18
C GLU A 84 -16.73 27.10 -6.85
N ARG A 85 -16.67 25.91 -7.48
CA ARG A 85 -17.65 24.82 -7.26
C ARG A 85 -17.47 24.18 -5.88
N TRP A 86 -18.18 24.67 -4.87
CA TRP A 86 -18.07 24.23 -3.47
C TRP A 86 -19.05 23.10 -3.08
N GLY A 87 -20.12 22.91 -3.84
CA GLY A 87 -21.21 22.00 -3.45
C GLY A 87 -20.77 20.54 -3.30
N TRP A 88 -19.85 20.06 -4.17
CA TRP A 88 -19.31 18.71 -4.06
C TRP A 88 -18.48 18.50 -2.78
N LEU A 89 -17.67 19.48 -2.40
CA LEU A 89 -16.86 19.43 -1.18
C LEU A 89 -17.70 19.39 0.11
N ILE A 90 -18.85 20.11 0.14
CA ILE A 90 -19.78 20.00 1.26
C ILE A 90 -20.40 18.61 1.32
N PHE A 91 -20.87 18.08 0.18
CA PHE A 91 -21.45 16.76 0.13
C PHE A 91 -20.46 15.69 0.61
N GLU A 92 -19.23 15.72 0.11
CA GLU A 92 -18.12 14.84 0.53
C GLU A 92 -17.87 14.95 2.04
N GLY A 93 -17.63 16.15 2.55
CA GLY A 93 -17.38 16.37 3.97
C GLY A 93 -18.53 15.95 4.88
N LEU A 94 -19.77 16.09 4.46
CA LEU A 94 -20.94 15.63 5.21
C LEU A 94 -21.03 14.10 5.23
N VAL A 95 -20.79 13.44 4.08
CA VAL A 95 -20.77 11.98 3.98
C VAL A 95 -19.66 11.42 4.87
N ASP A 96 -18.47 12.01 4.85
CA ASP A 96 -17.34 11.57 5.67
C ASP A 96 -17.59 11.72 7.15
N LEU A 97 -18.16 12.86 7.60
CA LEU A 97 -18.51 13.06 9.01
C LEU A 97 -19.58 12.06 9.48
N VAL A 98 -20.62 11.84 8.68
CA VAL A 98 -21.68 10.88 9.02
C VAL A 98 -21.13 9.45 9.05
N THR A 99 -20.38 9.07 8.03
CA THR A 99 -19.78 7.71 7.95
C THR A 99 -18.76 7.49 9.05
N GLY A 100 -17.88 8.48 9.30
CA GLY A 100 -16.91 8.43 10.39
C GLY A 100 -17.57 8.36 11.77
N GLY A 101 -18.65 9.12 11.99
CA GLY A 101 -19.44 9.05 13.20
C GLY A 101 -20.09 7.69 13.43
N ILE A 102 -20.70 7.11 12.38
CA ILE A 102 -21.26 5.75 12.43
C ILE A 102 -20.17 4.72 12.74
N ALA A 103 -19.02 4.81 12.06
CA ALA A 103 -17.90 3.88 12.27
C ALA A 103 -17.33 3.97 13.70
N ALA A 104 -17.30 5.15 14.31
CA ALA A 104 -16.83 5.32 15.68
C ALA A 104 -17.82 4.74 16.71
N VAL A 105 -19.13 4.94 16.52
CA VAL A 105 -20.16 4.51 17.48
C VAL A 105 -20.52 3.04 17.32
N TRP A 106 -20.58 2.54 16.08
CA TRP A 106 -20.95 1.15 15.75
C TRP A 106 -19.89 0.45 14.90
N PRO A 107 -18.69 0.19 15.43
CA PRO A 107 -17.59 -0.39 14.66
C PRO A 107 -17.92 -1.78 14.09
N LEU A 108 -18.74 -2.57 14.77
CA LEU A 108 -19.14 -3.90 14.30
C LEU A 108 -19.94 -3.82 12.98
N ILE A 109 -20.86 -2.85 12.86
CA ILE A 109 -21.64 -2.63 11.64
C ILE A 109 -20.69 -2.25 10.50
N THR A 110 -19.71 -1.43 10.79
CA THR A 110 -18.69 -1.02 9.81
C THR A 110 -17.84 -2.21 9.34
N ILE A 111 -17.42 -3.10 10.25
CA ILE A 111 -16.71 -4.35 9.88
C ILE A 111 -17.55 -5.19 8.93
N VAL A 112 -18.84 -5.38 9.25
CA VAL A 112 -19.76 -6.13 8.40
C VAL A 112 -19.95 -5.46 7.05
N ALA A 113 -20.13 -4.14 7.02
CA ALA A 113 -20.26 -3.37 5.77
C ALA A 113 -19.03 -3.51 4.87
N PHE A 114 -17.81 -3.44 5.42
CA PHE A 114 -16.60 -3.69 4.67
C PHE A 114 -16.51 -5.12 4.14
N ALA A 115 -16.87 -6.13 4.96
CA ALA A 115 -16.85 -7.52 4.51
C ALA A 115 -17.85 -7.75 3.35
N LEU A 116 -19.07 -7.18 3.44
CA LEU A 116 -20.06 -7.25 2.38
C LEU A 116 -19.60 -6.53 1.10
N LEU A 117 -18.99 -5.35 1.23
CA LEU A 117 -18.45 -4.59 0.10
C LEU A 117 -17.32 -5.38 -0.59
N MET A 118 -16.39 -5.95 0.18
CA MET A 118 -15.33 -6.80 -0.34
C MET A 118 -15.89 -8.07 -1.00
N GLY A 119 -16.93 -8.67 -0.41
CA GLY A 119 -17.63 -9.83 -0.97
C GLY A 119 -18.27 -9.51 -2.32
N ALA A 120 -19.02 -8.41 -2.40
CA ALA A 120 -19.62 -7.94 -3.65
C ALA A 120 -18.54 -7.66 -4.72
N TRP A 121 -17.46 -6.97 -4.35
CA TRP A 121 -16.34 -6.69 -5.24
C TRP A 121 -15.67 -7.97 -5.74
N ALA A 122 -15.45 -8.95 -4.86
CA ALA A 122 -14.87 -10.25 -5.21
C ALA A 122 -15.76 -11.03 -6.19
N ILE A 123 -17.09 -10.98 -6.04
CA ILE A 123 -18.02 -11.61 -6.97
C ILE A 123 -17.96 -10.92 -8.34
N VAL A 124 -18.01 -9.58 -8.38
CA VAL A 124 -17.94 -8.83 -9.63
C VAL A 124 -16.66 -9.09 -10.37
N THR A 125 -15.51 -8.96 -9.69
CA THR A 125 -14.20 -9.18 -10.31
C THR A 125 -14.02 -10.64 -10.73
N GLY A 126 -14.48 -11.60 -9.91
CA GLY A 126 -14.45 -13.02 -10.24
C GLY A 126 -15.32 -13.36 -11.46
N ALA A 127 -16.52 -12.79 -11.56
CA ALA A 127 -17.40 -12.95 -12.72
C ALA A 127 -16.77 -12.35 -13.99
N LEU A 128 -16.13 -11.19 -13.90
CA LEU A 128 -15.40 -10.57 -15.02
C LEU A 128 -14.22 -11.44 -15.47
N LEU A 129 -13.44 -12.01 -14.54
CA LEU A 129 -12.34 -12.94 -14.84
C LEU A 129 -12.85 -14.21 -15.53
N LEU A 130 -13.96 -14.78 -15.07
CA LEU A 130 -14.61 -15.92 -15.73
C LEU A 130 -15.04 -15.54 -17.15
N GLY A 131 -15.70 -14.40 -17.33
CA GLY A 131 -16.11 -13.91 -18.66
C GLY A 131 -14.91 -13.67 -19.57
N ALA A 132 -13.82 -13.10 -19.07
CA ALA A 132 -12.60 -12.88 -19.82
C ALA A 132 -11.94 -14.20 -20.22
N SER A 133 -11.95 -15.22 -19.35
CA SER A 133 -11.37 -16.54 -19.65
C SER A 133 -12.07 -17.24 -20.81
N TYR A 134 -13.37 -16.97 -21.05
CA TYR A 134 -14.09 -17.50 -22.21
C TYR A 134 -13.79 -16.74 -23.51
N ARG A 135 -13.52 -15.43 -23.42
CA ARG A 135 -13.34 -14.56 -24.60
C ARG A 135 -11.89 -14.52 -25.10
N LEU A 136 -10.93 -14.62 -24.18
CA LEU A 136 -9.51 -14.51 -24.51
C LEU A 136 -8.94 -15.89 -24.88
N ASN A 137 -8.47 -16.02 -26.11
CA ASN A 137 -7.87 -17.23 -26.65
C ASN A 137 -6.36 -17.31 -26.29
N ILE A 138 -6.03 -17.25 -24.97
CA ILE A 138 -4.66 -17.34 -24.47
C ILE A 138 -4.34 -18.81 -24.20
N PRO A 139 -3.43 -19.45 -24.96
CA PRO A 139 -3.25 -20.91 -24.92
C PRO A 139 -2.88 -21.49 -23.56
N HIS A 140 -2.15 -20.76 -22.71
CA HIS A 140 -1.63 -21.27 -21.43
C HIS A 140 -2.16 -20.55 -20.18
N GLY A 141 -2.90 -19.44 -20.31
CA GLY A 141 -3.40 -18.64 -19.18
C GLY A 141 -4.90 -18.79 -18.88
N ARG A 142 -5.67 -19.32 -19.82
CA ARG A 142 -7.14 -19.37 -19.77
C ARG A 142 -7.67 -20.10 -18.53
N TRP A 143 -7.15 -21.28 -18.24
CA TRP A 143 -7.61 -22.07 -17.10
C TRP A 143 -7.24 -21.44 -15.75
N LEU A 144 -6.07 -20.76 -15.65
CA LEU A 144 -5.67 -20.03 -14.45
C LEU A 144 -6.61 -18.83 -14.19
N MET A 145 -7.01 -18.11 -15.25
CA MET A 145 -7.99 -17.03 -15.13
C MET A 145 -9.36 -17.55 -14.71
N ALA A 146 -9.81 -18.69 -15.27
CA ALA A 146 -11.07 -19.31 -14.90
C ALA A 146 -11.03 -19.79 -13.44
N LEU A 147 -9.94 -20.43 -13.02
CA LEU A 147 -9.75 -20.88 -11.64
C LEU A 147 -9.72 -19.70 -10.66
N ALA A 148 -8.95 -18.66 -10.97
CA ALA A 148 -8.89 -17.46 -10.14
C ALA A 148 -10.27 -16.78 -10.03
N GLY A 149 -11.00 -16.67 -11.15
CA GLY A 149 -12.36 -16.12 -11.16
C GLY A 149 -13.34 -16.95 -10.33
N ALA A 150 -13.29 -18.29 -10.44
CA ALA A 150 -14.14 -19.18 -9.66
C ALA A 150 -13.84 -19.08 -8.15
N ILE A 151 -12.56 -19.10 -7.76
CA ILE A 151 -12.13 -18.93 -6.37
C ILE A 151 -12.60 -17.57 -5.82
N SER A 152 -12.47 -16.50 -6.62
CA SER A 152 -12.89 -15.16 -6.22
C SER A 152 -14.40 -15.07 -5.98
N VAL A 153 -15.21 -15.69 -6.85
CA VAL A 153 -16.68 -15.75 -6.66
C VAL A 153 -17.04 -16.55 -5.41
N ILE A 154 -16.46 -17.72 -5.22
CA ILE A 154 -16.71 -18.56 -4.03
C ILE A 154 -16.35 -17.79 -2.77
N TRP A 155 -15.18 -17.14 -2.74
CA TRP A 155 -14.74 -16.32 -1.63
C TRP A 155 -15.69 -15.15 -1.35
N GLY A 156 -16.12 -14.45 -2.40
CA GLY A 156 -17.08 -13.36 -2.29
C GLY A 156 -18.42 -13.80 -1.72
N VAL A 157 -18.93 -14.96 -2.13
CA VAL A 157 -20.16 -15.55 -1.59
C VAL A 157 -19.99 -15.89 -0.11
N LEU A 158 -18.86 -16.49 0.28
CA LEU A 158 -18.57 -16.79 1.68
C LEU A 158 -18.54 -15.53 2.55
N LEU A 159 -17.95 -14.42 2.06
CA LEU A 159 -17.94 -13.13 2.74
C LEU A 159 -19.35 -12.57 2.95
N ILE A 160 -20.27 -12.80 2.02
CA ILE A 160 -21.66 -12.33 2.14
C ILE A 160 -22.44 -13.19 3.15
N ILE A 161 -22.23 -14.51 3.14
CA ILE A 161 -22.97 -15.43 4.02
C ILE A 161 -22.45 -15.33 5.47
N TRP A 162 -21.13 -15.24 5.66
CA TRP A 162 -20.48 -15.18 6.99
C TRP A 162 -19.51 -13.99 7.09
N PRO A 163 -20.01 -12.74 7.12
CA PRO A 163 -19.17 -11.55 7.03
C PRO A 163 -18.15 -11.42 8.17
N LEU A 164 -18.50 -11.80 9.40
CA LEU A 164 -17.57 -11.72 10.53
C LEU A 164 -16.46 -12.78 10.46
N ILE A 165 -16.78 -13.99 10.03
CA ILE A 165 -15.78 -15.05 9.83
C ILE A 165 -14.85 -14.64 8.66
N GLY A 166 -15.43 -14.14 7.58
CA GLY A 166 -14.67 -13.64 6.45
C GLY A 166 -13.74 -12.47 6.82
N ALA A 167 -14.21 -11.51 7.62
CA ALA A 167 -13.38 -10.42 8.11
C ALA A 167 -12.22 -10.94 8.98
N LEU A 168 -12.44 -11.94 9.80
CA LEU A 168 -11.41 -12.60 10.61
C LEU A 168 -10.36 -13.27 9.73
N VAL A 169 -10.77 -14.01 8.72
CA VAL A 169 -9.86 -14.66 7.76
C VAL A 169 -9.06 -13.59 6.97
N LEU A 170 -9.70 -12.51 6.53
CA LEU A 170 -9.01 -11.39 5.87
C LEU A 170 -7.96 -10.76 6.79
N THR A 171 -8.27 -10.61 8.08
CA THR A 171 -7.31 -10.09 9.07
C THR A 171 -6.10 -11.01 9.23
N TRP A 172 -6.29 -12.32 9.23
CA TRP A 172 -5.18 -13.28 9.26
C TRP A 172 -4.34 -13.26 7.99
N TRP A 173 -4.96 -13.11 6.82
CA TRP A 173 -4.21 -12.93 5.57
C TRP A 173 -3.39 -11.63 5.59
N MET A 174 -3.97 -10.55 6.10
CA MET A 174 -3.25 -9.29 6.25
C MET A 174 -2.09 -9.41 7.25
N ALA A 175 -2.29 -10.15 8.36
CA ALA A 175 -1.24 -10.44 9.34
C ALA A 175 -0.09 -11.23 8.71
N ALA A 176 -0.39 -12.30 7.97
CA ALA A 176 0.62 -13.09 7.26
C ALA A 176 1.39 -12.24 6.23
N TYR A 177 0.68 -11.42 5.45
CA TYR A 177 1.31 -10.49 4.52
C TYR A 177 2.23 -9.49 5.24
N ALA A 178 1.77 -8.91 6.36
CA ALA A 178 2.55 -7.95 7.13
C ALA A 178 3.84 -8.57 7.71
N LEU A 179 3.78 -9.82 8.16
CA LEU A 179 4.96 -10.56 8.64
C LEU A 179 5.96 -10.80 7.51
N ILE A 180 5.51 -11.33 6.37
CA ILE A 180 6.38 -11.60 5.21
C ILE A 180 7.01 -10.30 4.72
N PHE A 181 6.19 -9.25 4.57
CA PHE A 181 6.65 -7.93 4.13
C PHE A 181 7.64 -7.31 5.13
N GLY A 182 7.36 -7.42 6.43
CA GLY A 182 8.23 -6.90 7.48
C GLY A 182 9.60 -7.59 7.49
N VAL A 183 9.63 -8.91 7.36
CA VAL A 183 10.88 -9.68 7.22
C VAL A 183 11.64 -9.27 5.95
N ALA A 184 10.97 -9.16 4.82
CA ALA A 184 11.58 -8.72 3.56
C ALA A 184 12.20 -7.32 3.69
N MET A 185 11.49 -6.37 4.36
CA MET A 185 12.00 -5.02 4.62
C MET A 185 13.22 -5.03 5.53
N LEU A 186 13.26 -5.87 6.56
CA LEU A 186 14.43 -6.01 7.43
C LEU A 186 15.63 -6.56 6.66
N VAL A 187 15.44 -7.61 5.86
CA VAL A 187 16.50 -8.17 5.01
C VAL A 187 17.03 -7.11 4.06
N LEU A 188 16.15 -6.33 3.43
CA LEU A 188 16.53 -5.23 2.55
C LEU A 188 17.31 -4.14 3.30
N ALA A 189 16.86 -3.74 4.48
CA ALA A 189 17.52 -2.73 5.31
C ALA A 189 18.94 -3.16 5.70
N PHE A 190 19.14 -4.43 6.09
CA PHE A 190 20.46 -4.96 6.40
C PHE A 190 21.37 -5.02 5.18
N ARG A 191 20.85 -5.39 4.00
CA ARG A 191 21.61 -5.39 2.75
C ARG A 191 22.03 -3.96 2.35
N LEU A 192 21.16 -2.98 2.50
CA LEU A 192 21.47 -1.58 2.22
C LEU A 192 22.51 -1.03 3.21
N ARG A 193 22.43 -1.40 4.47
CA ARG A 193 23.43 -1.04 5.50
C ARG A 193 24.83 -1.55 5.12
N SER A 194 24.94 -2.78 4.63
CA SER A 194 26.23 -3.39 4.26
C SER A 194 26.84 -2.80 2.98
N ARG A 195 26.05 -2.13 2.14
CA ARG A 195 26.48 -1.48 0.89
C ARG A 195 26.78 0.00 1.05
N ARG A 196 26.92 0.53 2.26
CA ARG A 196 27.33 1.93 2.46
C ARG A 196 28.66 2.17 1.77
N PRO A 197 28.78 3.07 0.77
CA PRO A 197 30.07 3.47 0.25
C PRO A 197 30.86 4.06 1.43
N VAL A 198 32.08 3.57 1.65
CA VAL A 198 33.03 4.22 2.53
C VAL A 198 33.32 5.57 1.86
N VAL A 199 32.69 6.63 2.35
CA VAL A 199 33.02 7.98 1.92
C VAL A 199 34.48 8.18 2.30
N ALA A 200 35.39 8.13 1.33
CA ALA A 200 36.77 8.47 1.55
C ALA A 200 36.82 9.89 2.12
N PRO A 201 37.59 10.14 3.18
CA PRO A 201 37.69 11.48 3.75
C PRO A 201 38.14 12.47 2.68
N PRO A 202 37.60 13.70 2.67
CA PRO A 202 38.02 14.73 1.74
C PRO A 202 39.56 14.93 1.84
N GLY A 203 40.30 14.61 0.78
CA GLY A 203 41.76 14.72 0.75
C GLY A 203 42.53 13.39 0.70
N ALA A 204 41.90 12.23 0.65
CA ALA A 204 42.59 10.98 0.37
C ALA A 204 43.04 10.96 -1.11
N VAL A 205 44.29 11.38 -1.35
CA VAL A 205 44.97 11.22 -2.63
C VAL A 205 45.13 9.73 -2.91
N PRO A 206 44.74 9.20 -4.10
CA PRO A 206 45.07 7.84 -4.46
C PRO A 206 46.59 7.66 -4.42
N ARG A 207 47.10 6.82 -3.53
CA ARG A 207 48.52 6.42 -3.57
C ARG A 207 48.69 5.60 -4.84
N GLY A 208 49.27 6.25 -5.85
CA GLY A 208 49.66 5.62 -7.10
C GLY A 208 50.63 4.44 -6.80
N VAL A 209 50.35 3.35 -7.49
CA VAL A 209 51.29 2.27 -7.75
C VAL A 209 51.92 2.52 -9.10
#